data_afbae742797b3b4567caa113c702c409
#
_entry.id   afbae742797b3b4567caa113c702c409
#
_cell.length_a   1.000
_cell.length_b   1.000
_cell.length_c   1.000
_cell.angle_alpha   90.00
_cell.angle_beta   90.00
_cell.angle_gamma   90.00
#
_symmetry.space_group_name_H-M   'P 1'
#
loop_
_entity.id
_entity.type
_entity.pdbx_description
1 polymer ?
#
loop_
_entity_poly.entity_id
_entity_poly.type
_entity_poly.pdbx_seq_one_letter_code
_entity_poly.pdbx_strand_id
1 'polypeptide(L)'
;MQYLAILLPLLLSVVLATYIIPRILVVSVKKDLVVPSETRDKGRLRVPRLGGVSLFPILVISVGATMVCLVKFHILPLIAYEDSDTFVYYMFGIAGLTMMYLLGVMDDLLGVSLTSRLVIEVLAAALIPLSGLWLDDLHGILGIFEVPWWFGIPMTIFTIIYISNAITMLDDVDGLAAGTAMIAFAVLGFLALYVQEYLLLMICATMIGMLIPFFYRNVMERRIGWRNIYLGGTGGLVIGYVLSFVVIALSRMGGTSLPEGIIMVCFGTLIIPMFDVLRVAVTRMVNHRNIFQRDNNHIHHRLIQGGMSPMQVLATILVVSVFFILFNAVGVWGGWNLSILLVTDVSFWLILQVVISYYKNKNRDL
;
A
#
# COMPACT_ATOMS: atom_id res chain seq x y z
N MET A 1 -11.02 -16.22 20.76
CA MET A 1 -10.82 -14.75 20.79
C MET A 1 -10.16 -14.23 19.51
N GLN A 2 -8.97 -14.69 19.17
CA GLN A 2 -8.21 -14.25 17.99
C GLN A 2 -8.99 -14.33 16.67
N TYR A 3 -9.75 -15.41 16.45
CA TYR A 3 -10.55 -15.59 15.23
C TYR A 3 -11.64 -14.52 15.04
N LEU A 4 -12.25 -14.02 16.13
CA LEU A 4 -13.26 -12.96 16.03
C LEU A 4 -12.66 -11.61 15.65
N ALA A 5 -11.43 -11.30 16.13
CA ALA A 5 -10.69 -10.09 15.72
C ALA A 5 -10.28 -10.11 14.23
N ILE A 6 -10.25 -11.27 13.59
CA ILE A 6 -10.00 -11.41 12.15
C ILE A 6 -11.32 -11.44 11.38
N LEU A 7 -12.22 -12.37 11.75
CA LEU A 7 -13.40 -12.68 10.94
C LEU A 7 -14.44 -11.55 10.94
N LEU A 8 -14.64 -10.89 12.08
CA LEU A 8 -15.67 -9.86 12.19
C LEU A 8 -15.37 -8.64 11.31
N PRO A 9 -14.17 -8.00 11.41
CA PRO A 9 -13.86 -6.85 10.58
C PRO A 9 -13.71 -7.23 9.09
N LEU A 10 -13.19 -8.43 8.79
CA LEU A 10 -13.08 -8.93 7.43
C LEU A 10 -14.47 -9.11 6.78
N LEU A 11 -15.39 -9.83 7.44
CA LEU A 11 -16.73 -10.07 6.89
C LEU A 11 -17.53 -8.77 6.78
N LEU A 12 -17.45 -7.90 7.79
CA LEU A 12 -18.15 -6.62 7.79
C LEU A 12 -17.65 -5.73 6.64
N SER A 13 -16.33 -5.66 6.43
CA SER A 13 -15.76 -4.88 5.35
C SER A 13 -16.07 -5.47 3.97
N VAL A 14 -16.09 -6.79 3.79
CA VAL A 14 -16.55 -7.44 2.55
C VAL A 14 -18.00 -7.04 2.24
N VAL A 15 -18.90 -7.14 3.23
CA VAL A 15 -20.31 -6.79 3.06
C VAL A 15 -20.47 -5.32 2.69
N LEU A 16 -19.84 -4.42 3.45
CA LEU A 16 -19.91 -2.99 3.19
C LEU A 16 -19.34 -2.64 1.82
N ALA A 17 -18.17 -3.18 1.45
CA ALA A 17 -17.55 -2.93 0.15
C ALA A 17 -18.41 -3.45 -1.00
N THR A 18 -18.97 -4.66 -0.89
CA THR A 18 -19.85 -5.24 -1.91
C THR A 18 -21.09 -4.39 -2.12
N TYR A 19 -21.58 -3.71 -1.08
CA TYR A 19 -22.76 -2.86 -1.14
C TYR A 19 -22.45 -1.41 -1.57
N ILE A 20 -21.38 -0.80 -1.06
CA ILE A 20 -21.05 0.61 -1.27
C ILE A 20 -20.40 0.85 -2.64
N ILE A 21 -19.42 0.01 -3.04
CA ILE A 21 -18.66 0.21 -4.28
C ILE A 21 -19.57 0.34 -5.51
N PRO A 22 -20.57 -0.53 -5.74
CA PRO A 22 -21.46 -0.38 -6.90
C PRO A 22 -22.27 0.92 -6.90
N ARG A 23 -22.63 1.42 -5.71
CA ARG A 23 -23.39 2.67 -5.59
C ARG A 23 -22.55 3.89 -5.93
N ILE A 24 -21.30 3.92 -5.47
CA ILE A 24 -20.34 4.97 -5.86
C ILE A 24 -20.17 4.96 -7.39
N LEU A 25 -20.03 3.78 -8.00
CA LEU A 25 -19.91 3.66 -9.44
C LEU A 25 -21.12 4.24 -10.17
N VAL A 26 -22.34 3.90 -9.74
CA VAL A 26 -23.58 4.44 -10.33
C VAL A 26 -23.64 5.97 -10.18
N VAL A 27 -23.27 6.51 -9.01
CA VAL A 27 -23.25 7.96 -8.78
C VAL A 27 -22.21 8.64 -9.66
N SER A 28 -20.99 8.07 -9.77
CA SER A 28 -19.92 8.60 -10.61
C SER A 28 -20.34 8.70 -12.09
N VAL A 29 -20.98 7.64 -12.61
CA VAL A 29 -21.47 7.63 -14.00
C VAL A 29 -22.60 8.64 -14.19
N LYS A 30 -23.59 8.68 -13.28
CA LYS A 30 -24.73 9.62 -13.37
C LYS A 30 -24.32 11.09 -13.26
N LYS A 31 -23.23 11.39 -12.54
CA LYS A 31 -22.73 12.76 -12.35
C LYS A 31 -21.61 13.13 -13.33
N ASP A 32 -21.31 12.27 -14.29
CA ASP A 32 -20.22 12.43 -15.28
C ASP A 32 -18.83 12.64 -14.62
N LEU A 33 -18.62 12.07 -13.43
CA LEU A 33 -17.35 12.06 -12.70
C LEU A 33 -16.46 10.93 -13.22
N VAL A 34 -16.18 10.97 -14.52
CA VAL A 34 -15.46 9.92 -15.25
C VAL A 34 -14.35 10.54 -16.07
N VAL A 35 -13.23 9.85 -16.18
CA VAL A 35 -12.06 10.33 -16.93
C VAL A 35 -11.84 9.43 -18.16
N PRO A 36 -11.42 10.00 -19.32
CA PRO A 36 -11.05 9.19 -20.47
C PRO A 36 -9.91 8.24 -20.10
N SER A 37 -10.05 6.97 -20.44
CA SER A 37 -8.95 6.00 -20.28
C SER A 37 -7.88 6.29 -21.32
N GLU A 38 -6.72 6.78 -20.90
CA GLU A 38 -5.58 7.07 -21.79
C GLU A 38 -4.85 5.80 -22.26
N THR A 39 -5.03 4.67 -21.59
CA THR A 39 -4.17 3.49 -21.73
C THR A 39 -4.70 2.40 -22.66
N ARG A 40 -5.97 2.37 -23.04
CA ARG A 40 -6.54 1.29 -23.87
C ARG A 40 -7.75 1.70 -24.66
N ASP A 41 -7.69 1.51 -25.95
CA ASP A 41 -8.73 1.80 -26.93
C ASP A 41 -9.08 3.29 -27.06
N LYS A 42 -8.41 3.93 -28.00
CA LYS A 42 -8.67 5.29 -28.43
C LYS A 42 -10.18 5.56 -28.53
N GLY A 43 -10.75 6.12 -27.46
CA GLY A 43 -11.95 6.92 -27.55
C GLY A 43 -13.26 6.37 -27.02
N ARG A 44 -13.36 5.29 -26.21
CA ARG A 44 -14.69 4.73 -25.88
C ARG A 44 -15.03 4.37 -24.42
N LEU A 45 -14.10 4.32 -23.49
CA LEU A 45 -14.46 3.96 -22.11
C LEU A 45 -14.13 5.09 -21.14
N ARG A 46 -15.16 5.74 -20.63
CA ARG A 46 -15.09 6.66 -19.49
C ARG A 46 -15.12 5.83 -18.21
N VAL A 47 -14.10 5.89 -17.39
CA VAL A 47 -13.99 5.08 -16.19
C VAL A 47 -14.05 5.93 -14.93
N PRO A 48 -14.88 5.55 -13.94
CA PRO A 48 -14.96 6.24 -12.65
C PRO A 48 -13.67 6.06 -11.85
N ARG A 49 -13.08 7.17 -11.37
CA ARG A 49 -11.89 7.15 -10.50
C ARG A 49 -12.22 7.12 -9.00
N LEU A 50 -13.49 7.11 -8.62
CA LEU A 50 -13.93 7.25 -7.23
C LEU A 50 -13.99 5.93 -6.45
N GLY A 51 -13.35 4.86 -6.94
CA GLY A 51 -13.36 3.56 -6.24
C GLY A 51 -12.77 3.63 -4.83
N GLY A 52 -11.70 4.36 -4.67
CA GLY A 52 -11.02 4.52 -3.40
C GLY A 52 -11.76 5.35 -2.35
N VAL A 53 -12.76 6.14 -2.75
CA VAL A 53 -13.56 6.97 -1.81
C VAL A 53 -14.29 6.10 -0.78
N SER A 54 -14.60 4.84 -1.11
CA SER A 54 -15.24 3.92 -0.17
C SER A 54 -14.31 3.40 0.92
N LEU A 55 -12.99 3.39 0.69
CA LEU A 55 -12.04 2.64 1.53
C LEU A 55 -11.96 3.20 2.96
N PHE A 56 -11.79 4.50 3.11
CA PHE A 56 -11.68 5.15 4.42
C PHE A 56 -12.95 4.98 5.28
N PRO A 57 -14.17 5.27 4.78
CA PRO A 57 -15.39 5.04 5.56
C PRO A 57 -15.58 3.57 5.95
N ILE A 58 -15.30 2.63 5.06
CA ILE A 58 -15.41 1.19 5.35
C ILE A 58 -14.40 0.81 6.44
N LEU A 59 -13.16 1.29 6.35
CA LEU A 59 -12.13 1.03 7.36
C LEU A 59 -12.59 1.49 8.75
N VAL A 60 -13.00 2.76 8.87
CA VAL A 60 -13.39 3.35 10.16
C VAL A 60 -14.62 2.63 10.74
N ILE A 61 -15.63 2.37 9.92
CA ILE A 61 -16.86 1.69 10.38
C ILE A 61 -16.55 0.25 10.80
N SER A 62 -15.79 -0.50 9.99
CA SER A 62 -15.53 -1.93 10.26
C SER A 62 -14.65 -2.12 11.50
N VAL A 63 -13.56 -1.35 11.62
CA VAL A 63 -12.68 -1.41 12.80
C VAL A 63 -13.43 -0.91 14.03
N GLY A 64 -14.08 0.25 13.94
CA GLY A 64 -14.81 0.84 15.07
C GLY A 64 -15.95 -0.06 15.58
N ALA A 65 -16.79 -0.58 14.67
CA ALA A 65 -17.88 -1.49 15.05
C ALA A 65 -17.34 -2.79 15.66
N THR A 66 -16.25 -3.33 15.11
CA THR A 66 -15.61 -4.53 15.67
C THR A 66 -15.07 -4.27 17.07
N MET A 67 -14.34 -3.16 17.26
CA MET A 67 -13.82 -2.78 18.57
C MET A 67 -14.94 -2.63 19.61
N VAL A 68 -16.00 -1.88 19.30
CA VAL A 68 -17.14 -1.71 20.20
C VAL A 68 -17.77 -3.06 20.54
N CYS A 69 -17.93 -3.94 19.55
CA CYS A 69 -18.49 -5.28 19.75
C CYS A 69 -17.62 -6.11 20.71
N LEU A 70 -16.31 -6.20 20.42
CA LEU A 70 -15.38 -7.00 21.21
C LEU A 70 -15.21 -6.50 22.65
N VAL A 71 -15.21 -5.19 22.85
CA VAL A 71 -15.14 -4.56 24.19
C VAL A 71 -16.45 -4.77 24.94
N LYS A 72 -17.60 -4.51 24.32
CA LYS A 72 -18.92 -4.62 24.97
C LYS A 72 -19.23 -6.05 25.43
N PHE A 73 -18.79 -7.04 24.67
CA PHE A 73 -18.97 -8.46 25.03
C PHE A 73 -17.83 -9.02 25.88
N HIS A 74 -16.92 -8.17 26.38
CA HIS A 74 -15.76 -8.57 27.21
C HIS A 74 -14.88 -9.65 26.59
N ILE A 75 -14.80 -9.67 25.25
CA ILE A 75 -14.00 -10.63 24.48
C ILE A 75 -12.53 -10.16 24.41
N LEU A 76 -12.32 -8.85 24.25
CA LEU A 76 -11.01 -8.21 24.41
C LEU A 76 -11.04 -7.36 25.67
N PRO A 77 -10.08 -7.53 26.57
CA PRO A 77 -9.90 -6.56 27.64
C PRO A 77 -9.62 -5.18 27.05
N LEU A 78 -10.04 -4.12 27.75
CA LEU A 78 -9.76 -2.73 27.40
C LEU A 78 -8.25 -2.39 27.43
N ILE A 79 -7.39 -3.39 27.53
CA ILE A 79 -5.94 -3.30 27.72
C ILE A 79 -5.25 -2.48 26.60
N ALA A 80 -5.84 -2.37 25.42
CA ALA A 80 -5.36 -1.44 24.39
C ALA A 80 -5.47 0.05 24.78
N TYR A 81 -6.12 0.37 25.90
CA TYR A 81 -6.27 1.72 26.43
C TYR A 81 -5.42 1.98 27.68
N GLU A 82 -4.76 0.96 28.23
CA GLU A 82 -3.90 1.14 29.41
C GLU A 82 -2.53 1.74 29.05
N ASP A 83 -2.08 1.54 27.80
CA ASP A 83 -0.89 2.21 27.29
C ASP A 83 -1.29 3.50 26.52
N SER A 84 -1.05 4.64 27.18
CA SER A 84 -1.34 5.97 26.64
C SER A 84 -0.67 6.21 25.29
N ASP A 85 0.53 5.69 25.08
CA ASP A 85 1.32 5.92 23.89
C ASP A 85 0.71 5.19 22.68
N THR A 86 0.31 3.94 22.85
CA THR A 86 -0.36 3.16 21.82
C THR A 86 -1.67 3.83 21.37
N PHE A 87 -2.47 4.36 22.30
CA PHE A 87 -3.68 5.10 21.97
C PHE A 87 -3.36 6.35 21.12
N VAL A 88 -2.33 7.11 21.51
CA VAL A 88 -1.88 8.31 20.79
C VAL A 88 -1.46 7.97 19.36
N TYR A 89 -0.73 6.87 19.13
CA TYR A 89 -0.33 6.43 17.80
C TYR A 89 -1.54 6.23 16.87
N TYR A 90 -2.57 5.56 17.34
CA TYR A 90 -3.77 5.30 16.54
C TYR A 90 -4.59 6.57 16.29
N MET A 91 -4.71 7.48 17.26
CA MET A 91 -5.45 8.73 17.09
C MET A 91 -4.76 9.64 16.05
N PHE A 92 -3.45 9.83 16.14
CA PHE A 92 -2.69 10.56 15.14
C PHE A 92 -2.70 9.85 13.78
N GLY A 93 -2.65 8.52 13.77
CA GLY A 93 -2.77 7.69 12.56
C GLY A 93 -4.10 7.94 11.84
N ILE A 94 -5.23 7.93 12.56
CA ILE A 94 -6.55 8.22 11.98
C ILE A 94 -6.65 9.66 11.50
N ALA A 95 -6.10 10.63 12.23
CA ALA A 95 -6.09 12.02 11.83
C ALA A 95 -5.31 12.22 10.51
N GLY A 96 -4.10 11.66 10.40
CA GLY A 96 -3.31 11.71 9.17
C GLY A 96 -3.97 10.97 8.01
N LEU A 97 -4.57 9.80 8.27
CA LEU A 97 -5.34 9.06 7.28
C LEU A 97 -6.54 9.86 6.76
N THR A 98 -7.23 10.59 7.65
CA THR A 98 -8.33 11.49 7.26
C THR A 98 -7.84 12.58 6.33
N MET A 99 -6.68 13.20 6.62
CA MET A 99 -6.07 14.22 5.75
C MET A 99 -5.69 13.62 4.38
N MET A 100 -5.07 12.44 4.34
CA MET A 100 -4.74 11.76 3.08
C MET A 100 -6.00 11.39 2.27
N TYR A 101 -7.06 10.95 2.94
CA TYR A 101 -8.35 10.66 2.32
C TYR A 101 -8.97 11.92 1.70
N LEU A 102 -9.06 13.01 2.45
CA LEU A 102 -9.62 14.27 1.96
C LEU A 102 -8.79 14.83 0.80
N LEU A 103 -7.46 14.79 0.90
CA LEU A 103 -6.57 15.16 -0.20
C LEU A 103 -6.84 14.33 -1.45
N GLY A 104 -6.94 13.00 -1.32
CA GLY A 104 -7.21 12.12 -2.43
C GLY A 104 -8.55 12.41 -3.10
N VAL A 105 -9.62 12.62 -2.32
CA VAL A 105 -10.95 13.02 -2.83
C VAL A 105 -10.88 14.34 -3.58
N MET A 106 -10.18 15.33 -3.04
CA MET A 106 -10.00 16.62 -3.72
C MET A 106 -9.20 16.48 -5.01
N ASP A 107 -8.15 15.64 -5.01
CA ASP A 107 -7.34 15.39 -6.22
C ASP A 107 -8.14 14.66 -7.31
N ASP A 108 -8.92 13.65 -6.93
CA ASP A 108 -9.77 12.90 -7.87
C ASP A 108 -10.93 13.74 -8.47
N LEU A 109 -11.46 14.71 -7.71
CA LEU A 109 -12.60 15.53 -8.14
C LEU A 109 -12.18 16.81 -8.85
N LEU A 110 -11.16 17.50 -8.35
CA LEU A 110 -10.82 18.87 -8.76
C LEU A 110 -9.45 18.95 -9.44
N GLY A 111 -8.59 17.97 -9.21
CA GLY A 111 -7.17 18.02 -9.57
C GLY A 111 -6.42 19.02 -8.68
N VAL A 112 -5.53 18.53 -7.83
CA VAL A 112 -4.75 19.37 -6.91
C VAL A 112 -3.37 19.64 -7.50
N SER A 113 -2.83 20.85 -7.30
CA SER A 113 -1.49 21.19 -7.72
C SER A 113 -0.47 20.31 -6.98
N LEU A 114 0.64 19.92 -7.66
CA LEU A 114 1.67 19.09 -7.06
C LEU A 114 2.19 19.65 -5.74
N THR A 115 2.40 20.98 -5.66
CA THR A 115 2.91 21.64 -4.46
C THR A 115 1.91 21.52 -3.30
N SER A 116 0.61 21.82 -3.55
CA SER A 116 -0.43 21.71 -2.52
C SER A 116 -0.59 20.24 -2.04
N ARG A 117 -0.51 19.29 -2.96
CA ARG A 117 -0.54 17.86 -2.66
C ARG A 117 0.61 17.48 -1.73
N LEU A 118 1.85 17.81 -2.08
CA LEU A 118 3.02 17.49 -1.27
C LEU A 118 2.96 18.14 0.12
N VAL A 119 2.49 19.39 0.24
CA VAL A 119 2.34 20.05 1.55
C VAL A 119 1.38 19.28 2.44
N ILE A 120 0.22 18.87 1.93
CA ILE A 120 -0.77 18.13 2.71
C ILE A 120 -0.27 16.73 3.04
N GLU A 121 0.42 16.05 2.10
CA GLU A 121 1.06 14.75 2.35
C GLU A 121 2.10 14.84 3.47
N VAL A 122 2.95 15.88 3.48
CA VAL A 122 3.94 16.12 4.55
C VAL A 122 3.25 16.35 5.90
N LEU A 123 2.22 17.19 5.95
CA LEU A 123 1.47 17.45 7.18
C LEU A 123 0.80 16.18 7.72
N ALA A 124 0.15 15.41 6.86
CA ALA A 124 -0.49 14.16 7.23
C ALA A 124 0.53 13.11 7.70
N ALA A 125 1.65 12.96 6.99
CA ALA A 125 2.72 12.04 7.35
C ALA A 125 3.43 12.42 8.65
N ALA A 126 3.58 13.73 8.93
CA ALA A 126 4.21 14.23 10.16
C ALA A 126 3.44 13.86 11.43
N LEU A 127 2.14 13.60 11.34
CA LEU A 127 1.34 13.19 12.49
C LEU A 127 1.81 11.85 13.08
N ILE A 128 2.33 10.92 12.27
CA ILE A 128 2.84 9.63 12.75
C ILE A 128 4.06 9.82 13.69
N PRO A 129 5.17 10.47 13.26
CA PRO A 129 6.30 10.67 14.18
C PRO A 129 5.98 11.63 15.34
N LEU A 130 5.04 12.58 15.18
CA LEU A 130 4.57 13.43 16.28
C LEU A 130 3.85 12.63 17.36
N SER A 131 3.25 11.48 17.05
CA SER A 131 2.71 10.59 18.06
C SER A 131 3.78 9.82 18.84
N GLY A 132 5.05 9.85 18.42
CA GLY A 132 6.14 9.04 18.96
C GLY A 132 6.43 7.76 18.17
N LEU A 133 5.69 7.48 17.11
CA LEU A 133 5.89 6.32 16.23
C LEU A 133 6.75 6.72 15.03
N TRP A 134 8.04 6.39 15.04
CA TRP A 134 8.98 6.68 13.97
C TRP A 134 10.04 5.58 13.85
N LEU A 135 10.78 5.54 12.75
CA LEU A 135 11.85 4.58 12.51
C LEU A 135 13.08 4.98 13.32
N ASP A 136 13.20 4.43 14.52
CA ASP A 136 14.22 4.72 15.51
C ASP A 136 15.38 3.72 15.50
N ASP A 137 15.20 2.55 14.89
CA ASP A 137 16.23 1.53 14.75
C ASP A 137 16.15 0.88 13.36
N LEU A 138 17.31 0.71 12.73
CA LEU A 138 17.46 -0.06 11.50
C LEU A 138 18.03 -1.46 11.74
N HIS A 139 18.18 -1.86 13.00
CA HIS A 139 18.60 -3.20 13.42
C HIS A 139 19.88 -3.70 12.73
N GLY A 140 20.85 -2.80 12.49
CA GLY A 140 22.14 -3.12 11.89
C GLY A 140 22.16 -3.18 10.35
N ILE A 141 21.10 -2.75 9.68
CA ILE A 141 21.14 -2.56 8.21
C ILE A 141 22.19 -1.50 7.88
N LEU A 142 23.16 -1.85 7.00
CA LEU A 142 24.32 -1.03 6.66
C LEU A 142 25.17 -0.61 7.86
N GLY A 143 25.10 -1.36 8.96
CA GLY A 143 25.80 -1.08 10.21
C GLY A 143 25.14 0.02 11.05
N ILE A 144 23.93 0.46 10.68
CA ILE A 144 23.15 1.46 11.42
C ILE A 144 22.18 0.72 12.34
N PHE A 145 22.31 0.97 13.65
CA PHE A 145 21.38 0.52 14.69
C PHE A 145 20.46 1.68 15.04
N GLU A 146 20.70 2.36 16.11
CA GLU A 146 19.90 3.50 16.54
C GLU A 146 19.94 4.68 15.56
N VAL A 147 18.78 5.20 15.23
CA VAL A 147 18.63 6.37 14.36
C VAL A 147 18.28 7.58 15.22
N PRO A 148 19.06 8.66 15.21
CA PRO A 148 18.75 9.84 16.01
C PRO A 148 17.45 10.51 15.51
N TRP A 149 16.65 11.09 16.43
CA TRP A 149 15.33 11.64 16.14
C TRP A 149 15.32 12.69 15.02
N TRP A 150 16.37 13.51 14.94
CA TRP A 150 16.49 14.56 13.91
C TRP A 150 16.63 14.01 12.48
N PHE A 151 17.04 12.76 12.32
CA PHE A 151 17.10 12.05 11.04
C PHE A 151 15.92 11.06 10.89
N GLY A 152 15.57 10.33 11.93
CA GLY A 152 14.52 9.32 11.92
C GLY A 152 13.14 9.91 11.66
N ILE A 153 12.81 11.08 12.23
CA ILE A 153 11.53 11.75 11.98
C ILE A 153 11.38 12.15 10.50
N PRO A 154 12.31 12.91 9.89
CA PRO A 154 12.26 13.20 8.45
C PRO A 154 12.24 11.95 7.57
N MET A 155 13.01 10.91 7.92
CA MET A 155 13.05 9.64 7.22
C MET A 155 11.68 8.94 7.25
N THR A 156 11.01 8.96 8.40
CA THR A 156 9.66 8.39 8.56
C THR A 156 8.63 9.14 7.70
N ILE A 157 8.64 10.47 7.73
CA ILE A 157 7.77 11.31 6.90
C ILE A 157 8.00 11.00 5.41
N PHE A 158 9.26 10.97 4.99
CA PHE A 158 9.62 10.63 3.61
C PHE A 158 9.13 9.23 3.23
N THR A 159 9.31 8.25 4.09
CA THR A 159 8.89 6.86 3.88
C THR A 159 7.38 6.76 3.67
N ILE A 160 6.56 7.45 4.48
CA ILE A 160 5.10 7.45 4.37
C ILE A 160 4.66 8.06 3.03
N ILE A 161 5.21 9.22 2.66
CA ILE A 161 4.91 9.90 1.40
C ILE A 161 5.34 9.03 0.22
N TYR A 162 6.53 8.45 0.31
CA TYR A 162 7.10 7.61 -0.74
C TYR A 162 6.24 6.36 -1.00
N ILE A 163 5.86 5.61 0.04
CA ILE A 163 5.00 4.43 -0.08
C ILE A 163 3.62 4.82 -0.61
N SER A 164 3.01 5.89 -0.08
CA SER A 164 1.68 6.35 -0.51
C SER A 164 1.64 6.69 -1.99
N ASN A 165 2.65 7.41 -2.47
CA ASN A 165 2.76 7.73 -3.90
C ASN A 165 3.13 6.50 -4.74
N ALA A 166 3.97 5.59 -4.24
CA ALA A 166 4.34 4.36 -4.94
C ALA A 166 3.11 3.46 -5.19
N ILE A 167 2.25 3.29 -4.20
CA ILE A 167 1.00 2.52 -4.35
C ILE A 167 0.06 3.22 -5.34
N THR A 168 -0.05 4.55 -5.29
CA THR A 168 -0.88 5.31 -6.24
C THR A 168 -0.42 5.10 -7.69
N MET A 169 0.89 4.99 -7.94
CA MET A 169 1.45 4.76 -9.27
C MET A 169 1.26 3.33 -9.78
N LEU A 170 0.91 2.36 -8.93
CA LEU A 170 0.63 0.98 -9.35
C LEU A 170 -0.79 0.80 -9.91
N ASP A 171 -1.71 1.75 -9.74
CA ASP A 171 -3.13 1.61 -10.14
C ASP A 171 -3.35 1.71 -11.65
N ASP A 172 -2.31 1.84 -12.45
CA ASP A 172 -2.41 1.90 -13.92
C ASP A 172 -2.74 0.54 -14.58
N VAL A 173 -2.55 -0.58 -13.87
CA VAL A 173 -2.91 -1.92 -14.32
C VAL A 173 -3.96 -2.51 -13.40
N ASP A 174 -5.07 -2.98 -14.00
CA ASP A 174 -6.20 -3.55 -13.27
C ASP A 174 -5.75 -4.62 -12.28
N GLY A 175 -6.10 -4.44 -11.02
CA GLY A 175 -5.81 -5.37 -9.93
C GLY A 175 -4.41 -5.27 -9.33
N LEU A 176 -3.49 -4.52 -9.92
CA LEU A 176 -2.10 -4.54 -9.48
C LEU A 176 -1.93 -3.90 -8.09
N ALA A 177 -2.42 -2.68 -7.90
CA ALA A 177 -2.34 -2.00 -6.61
C ALA A 177 -3.14 -2.75 -5.51
N ALA A 178 -4.35 -3.21 -5.83
CA ALA A 178 -5.17 -3.96 -4.89
C ALA A 178 -4.57 -5.34 -4.56
N GLY A 179 -4.05 -6.05 -5.56
CA GLY A 179 -3.44 -7.38 -5.37
C GLY A 179 -2.17 -7.34 -4.54
N THR A 180 -1.25 -6.41 -4.85
CA THR A 180 -0.03 -6.24 -4.06
C THR A 180 -0.33 -5.79 -2.63
N ALA A 181 -1.30 -4.88 -2.43
CA ALA A 181 -1.74 -4.45 -1.11
C ALA A 181 -2.38 -5.61 -0.31
N MET A 182 -3.21 -6.47 -0.93
CA MET A 182 -3.78 -7.63 -0.24
C MET A 182 -2.71 -8.59 0.25
N ILE A 183 -1.67 -8.87 -0.56
CA ILE A 183 -0.55 -9.72 -0.15
C ILE A 183 0.20 -9.06 1.02
N ALA A 184 0.49 -7.77 0.93
CA ALA A 184 1.16 -7.03 1.99
C ALA A 184 0.36 -7.07 3.30
N PHE A 185 -0.94 -6.74 3.27
CA PHE A 185 -1.79 -6.81 4.46
C PHE A 185 -1.96 -8.23 5.01
N ALA A 186 -1.91 -9.27 4.17
CA ALA A 186 -1.96 -10.65 4.65
C ALA A 186 -0.71 -11.02 5.47
N VAL A 187 0.47 -10.63 4.98
CA VAL A 187 1.74 -10.87 5.69
C VAL A 187 1.81 -10.03 6.97
N LEU A 188 1.53 -8.74 6.87
CA LEU A 188 1.55 -7.82 8.02
C LEU A 188 0.49 -8.20 9.06
N GLY A 189 -0.70 -8.63 8.64
CA GLY A 189 -1.74 -9.16 9.51
C GLY A 189 -1.33 -10.45 10.22
N PHE A 190 -0.59 -11.33 9.52
CA PHE A 190 -0.01 -12.52 10.15
C PHE A 190 1.03 -12.15 11.23
N LEU A 191 1.88 -11.17 10.97
CA LEU A 191 2.83 -10.66 11.97
C LEU A 191 2.11 -10.02 13.15
N ALA A 192 1.08 -9.20 12.90
CA ALA A 192 0.25 -8.58 13.94
C ALA A 192 -0.46 -9.64 14.81
N LEU A 193 -0.93 -10.74 14.18
CA LEU A 193 -1.50 -11.88 14.91
C LEU A 193 -0.46 -12.58 15.80
N TYR A 194 0.75 -12.75 15.28
CA TYR A 194 1.85 -13.40 15.99
C TYR A 194 2.24 -12.63 17.25
N VAL A 195 2.30 -11.29 17.18
CA VAL A 195 2.61 -10.42 18.33
C VAL A 195 1.37 -10.05 19.16
N GLN A 196 0.18 -10.51 18.78
CA GLN A 196 -1.10 -10.25 19.44
C GLN A 196 -1.53 -8.77 19.42
N GLU A 197 -1.06 -8.00 18.44
CA GLU A 197 -1.48 -6.62 18.18
C GLU A 197 -2.84 -6.60 17.46
N TYR A 198 -3.91 -6.76 18.23
CA TYR A 198 -5.25 -6.98 17.68
C TYR A 198 -5.76 -5.82 16.84
N LEU A 199 -5.38 -4.58 17.15
CA LEU A 199 -5.86 -3.42 16.38
C LEU A 199 -5.19 -3.35 15.00
N LEU A 200 -3.87 -3.60 14.90
CA LEU A 200 -3.18 -3.76 13.62
C LEU A 200 -3.77 -4.93 12.82
N LEU A 201 -4.05 -6.05 13.49
CA LEU A 201 -4.69 -7.21 12.88
C LEU A 201 -6.06 -6.87 12.29
N MET A 202 -6.93 -6.14 13.05
CA MET A 202 -8.24 -5.71 12.58
C MET A 202 -8.13 -4.75 11.37
N ILE A 203 -7.16 -3.84 11.39
CA ILE A 203 -6.88 -2.94 10.26
C ILE A 203 -6.52 -3.77 9.02
N CYS A 204 -5.55 -4.70 9.14
CA CYS A 204 -5.15 -5.57 8.03
C CYS A 204 -6.31 -6.43 7.50
N ALA A 205 -7.08 -7.07 8.39
CA ALA A 205 -8.23 -7.88 8.03
C ALA A 205 -9.32 -7.05 7.31
N THR A 206 -9.58 -5.82 7.78
CA THR A 206 -10.51 -4.90 7.14
C THR A 206 -10.04 -4.51 5.75
N MET A 207 -8.76 -4.16 5.60
CA MET A 207 -8.18 -3.80 4.31
C MET A 207 -8.29 -4.96 3.31
N ILE A 208 -7.97 -6.18 3.71
CA ILE A 208 -8.15 -7.36 2.87
C ILE A 208 -9.63 -7.53 2.50
N GLY A 209 -10.52 -7.47 3.49
CA GLY A 209 -11.95 -7.69 3.26
C GLY A 209 -12.57 -6.71 2.26
N MET A 210 -12.20 -5.42 2.30
CA MET A 210 -12.73 -4.46 1.33
C MET A 210 -12.02 -4.50 -0.02
N LEU A 211 -10.75 -4.92 -0.06
CA LEU A 211 -10.01 -5.04 -1.33
C LEU A 211 -10.44 -6.27 -2.13
N ILE A 212 -10.98 -7.33 -1.54
CA ILE A 212 -11.49 -8.50 -2.25
C ILE A 212 -12.61 -8.13 -3.25
N PRO A 213 -13.74 -7.50 -2.86
CA PRO A 213 -14.79 -7.10 -3.80
C PRO A 213 -14.29 -6.04 -4.80
N PHE A 214 -13.39 -5.15 -4.37
CA PHE A 214 -12.78 -4.17 -5.26
C PHE A 214 -11.95 -4.86 -6.35
N PHE A 215 -11.04 -5.75 -5.99
CA PHE A 215 -10.19 -6.52 -6.91
C PHE A 215 -11.02 -7.32 -7.91
N TYR A 216 -12.06 -8.01 -7.42
CA TYR A 216 -12.96 -8.77 -8.28
C TYR A 216 -13.59 -7.88 -9.36
N ARG A 217 -14.09 -6.69 -9.00
CA ARG A 217 -14.69 -5.75 -9.93
C ARG A 217 -13.68 -5.12 -10.87
N ASN A 218 -12.52 -4.78 -10.37
CA ASN A 218 -11.46 -4.16 -11.16
C ASN A 218 -10.90 -5.13 -12.23
N VAL A 219 -10.76 -6.44 -11.90
CA VAL A 219 -10.14 -7.43 -12.79
C VAL A 219 -11.15 -8.23 -13.59
N MET A 220 -12.23 -8.74 -12.97
CA MET A 220 -13.15 -9.74 -13.56
C MET A 220 -14.36 -9.14 -14.27
N GLU A 221 -14.92 -8.02 -13.80
CA GLU A 221 -16.09 -7.40 -14.41
C GLU A 221 -15.79 -6.66 -15.72
N ARG A 222 -14.57 -6.67 -16.19
CA ARG A 222 -14.08 -6.07 -17.45
C ARG A 222 -14.85 -6.48 -18.68
N ARG A 223 -15.53 -7.63 -18.67
CA ARG A 223 -16.24 -8.18 -19.82
C ARG A 223 -17.56 -7.48 -20.16
N ILE A 224 -18.07 -6.57 -19.31
CA ILE A 224 -19.42 -5.99 -19.45
C ILE A 224 -19.38 -4.48 -19.72
N GLY A 225 -18.27 -3.93 -20.18
CA GLY A 225 -18.18 -2.61 -20.85
C GLY A 225 -18.42 -1.35 -20.02
N TRP A 226 -19.05 -1.40 -18.83
CA TRP A 226 -19.46 -0.23 -18.03
C TRP A 226 -19.11 -0.32 -16.55
N ARG A 227 -18.36 -1.33 -16.13
CA ARG A 227 -18.23 -1.66 -14.70
C ARG A 227 -16.83 -1.69 -14.14
N ASN A 228 -15.83 -1.29 -14.90
CA ASN A 228 -14.48 -1.14 -14.36
C ASN A 228 -14.46 0.03 -13.39
N ILE A 229 -13.89 -0.19 -12.22
CA ILE A 229 -13.67 0.83 -11.22
C ILE A 229 -12.16 0.96 -10.99
N TYR A 230 -11.65 2.18 -11.02
CA TYR A 230 -10.27 2.47 -10.63
C TYR A 230 -10.19 2.87 -9.16
N LEU A 231 -9.07 2.55 -8.55
CA LEU A 231 -8.77 2.92 -7.17
C LEU A 231 -8.70 4.45 -7.02
N GLY A 232 -8.11 5.12 -8.02
CA GLY A 232 -7.90 6.56 -8.05
C GLY A 232 -6.84 7.04 -7.07
N GLY A 233 -6.59 8.33 -7.06
CA GLY A 233 -5.66 8.97 -6.11
C GLY A 233 -6.06 8.75 -4.66
N THR A 234 -7.35 8.83 -4.35
CA THR A 234 -7.89 8.58 -3.01
C THR A 234 -7.51 7.19 -2.50
N GLY A 235 -7.76 6.17 -3.31
CA GLY A 235 -7.51 4.80 -2.88
C GLY A 235 -6.03 4.49 -2.71
N GLY A 236 -5.19 4.96 -3.64
CA GLY A 236 -3.75 4.79 -3.55
C GLY A 236 -3.15 5.45 -2.30
N LEU A 237 -3.54 6.68 -1.99
CA LEU A 237 -3.10 7.42 -0.80
C LEU A 237 -3.57 6.75 0.50
N VAL A 238 -4.83 6.31 0.57
CA VAL A 238 -5.38 5.62 1.75
C VAL A 238 -4.65 4.28 1.98
N ILE A 239 -4.52 3.44 0.96
CA ILE A 239 -3.84 2.15 1.08
C ILE A 239 -2.37 2.35 1.46
N GLY A 240 -1.67 3.25 0.76
CA GLY A 240 -0.26 3.51 1.01
C GLY A 240 0.02 4.05 2.40
N TYR A 241 -0.81 4.96 2.90
CA TYR A 241 -0.68 5.50 4.25
C TYR A 241 -0.93 4.41 5.32
N VAL A 242 -1.99 3.60 5.17
CA VAL A 242 -2.27 2.49 6.10
C VAL A 242 -1.16 1.44 6.06
N LEU A 243 -0.64 1.08 4.87
CA LEU A 243 0.52 0.19 4.75
C LEU A 243 1.75 0.76 5.46
N SER A 244 2.05 2.04 5.25
CA SER A 244 3.17 2.72 5.91
C SER A 244 3.04 2.68 7.43
N PHE A 245 1.86 3.00 7.95
CA PHE A 245 1.58 2.95 9.38
C PHE A 245 1.83 1.56 9.96
N VAL A 246 1.26 0.51 9.34
CA VAL A 246 1.39 -0.87 9.82
C VAL A 246 2.85 -1.36 9.70
N VAL A 247 3.53 -1.04 8.59
CA VAL A 247 4.95 -1.40 8.39
C VAL A 247 5.83 -0.77 9.46
N ILE A 248 5.67 0.53 9.74
CA ILE A 248 6.47 1.24 10.75
C ILE A 248 6.18 0.68 12.15
N ALA A 249 4.89 0.47 12.49
CA ALA A 249 4.51 -0.05 13.80
C ALA A 249 5.09 -1.45 14.06
N LEU A 250 5.00 -2.37 13.07
CA LEU A 250 5.56 -3.71 13.23
C LEU A 250 7.10 -3.74 13.18
N SER A 251 7.72 -2.85 12.40
CA SER A 251 9.20 -2.77 12.34
C SER A 251 9.80 -2.40 13.68
N ARG A 252 9.15 -1.54 14.48
CA ARG A 252 9.58 -1.18 15.84
C ARG A 252 9.53 -2.33 16.85
N MET A 253 8.80 -3.41 16.53
CA MET A 253 8.71 -4.59 17.38
C MET A 253 9.88 -5.57 17.16
N GLY A 254 10.79 -5.26 16.25
CA GLY A 254 12.03 -6.01 16.06
C GLY A 254 12.89 -6.04 17.32
N GLY A 255 13.51 -7.19 17.62
CA GLY A 255 14.32 -7.36 18.82
C GLY A 255 13.56 -7.47 20.15
N THR A 256 12.25 -7.20 20.15
CA THR A 256 11.37 -7.36 21.32
C THR A 256 10.43 -8.55 21.17
N SER A 257 9.36 -8.40 20.40
CA SER A 257 8.36 -9.44 20.16
C SER A 257 8.55 -10.17 18.82
N LEU A 258 9.32 -9.59 17.89
CA LEU A 258 9.68 -10.14 16.59
C LEU A 258 11.21 -10.23 16.44
N PRO A 259 11.72 -11.03 15.48
CA PRO A 259 13.15 -11.04 15.16
C PRO A 259 13.68 -9.63 14.86
N GLU A 260 14.92 -9.33 15.23
CA GLU A 260 15.55 -8.01 14.99
C GLU A 260 15.42 -7.53 13.54
N GLY A 261 15.59 -8.43 12.58
CA GLY A 261 15.51 -8.12 11.15
C GLY A 261 14.09 -8.00 10.58
N ILE A 262 13.02 -7.98 11.39
CA ILE A 262 11.65 -7.98 10.89
C ILE A 262 11.33 -6.81 9.97
N ILE A 263 12.04 -5.70 10.10
CA ILE A 263 11.98 -4.55 9.20
C ILE A 263 12.16 -4.96 7.73
N MET A 264 13.05 -5.93 7.44
CA MET A 264 13.26 -6.44 6.08
C MET A 264 12.02 -7.17 5.54
N VAL A 265 11.30 -7.91 6.38
CA VAL A 265 10.04 -8.56 5.98
C VAL A 265 8.93 -7.53 5.78
N CYS A 266 8.79 -6.58 6.69
CA CYS A 266 7.78 -5.52 6.61
C CYS A 266 7.95 -4.68 5.34
N PHE A 267 9.14 -4.14 5.09
CA PHE A 267 9.44 -3.41 3.85
C PHE A 267 9.52 -4.34 2.63
N GLY A 268 9.86 -5.61 2.80
CA GLY A 268 9.83 -6.64 1.79
C GLY A 268 8.48 -6.80 1.11
N THR A 269 7.38 -6.54 1.82
CA THR A 269 6.03 -6.53 1.25
C THR A 269 5.82 -5.41 0.24
N LEU A 270 6.65 -4.37 0.27
CA LEU A 270 6.56 -3.15 -0.54
C LEU A 270 7.74 -2.98 -1.51
N ILE A 271 8.62 -3.99 -1.65
CA ILE A 271 9.83 -3.89 -2.50
C ILE A 271 9.47 -3.51 -3.93
N ILE A 272 8.45 -4.14 -4.52
CA ILE A 272 8.07 -3.88 -5.91
C ILE A 272 7.67 -2.41 -6.13
N PRO A 273 6.67 -1.84 -5.42
CA PRO A 273 6.31 -0.44 -5.60
C PRO A 273 7.46 0.51 -5.28
N MET A 274 8.21 0.25 -4.21
CA MET A 274 9.31 1.12 -3.79
C MET A 274 10.45 1.12 -4.82
N PHE A 275 10.95 -0.04 -5.21
CA PHE A 275 12.07 -0.13 -6.15
C PHE A 275 11.70 0.34 -7.56
N ASP A 276 10.45 0.15 -7.99
CA ASP A 276 10.02 0.65 -9.31
C ASP A 276 10.00 2.17 -9.36
N VAL A 277 9.43 2.83 -8.35
CA VAL A 277 9.42 4.30 -8.26
C VAL A 277 10.85 4.84 -8.15
N LEU A 278 11.71 4.22 -7.34
CA LEU A 278 13.12 4.60 -7.23
C LEU A 278 13.82 4.50 -8.58
N ARG A 279 13.65 3.38 -9.29
CA ARG A 279 14.22 3.16 -10.62
C ARG A 279 13.77 4.24 -11.61
N VAL A 280 12.47 4.55 -11.63
CA VAL A 280 11.92 5.59 -12.52
C VAL A 280 12.50 6.95 -12.16
N ALA A 281 12.58 7.31 -10.88
CA ALA A 281 13.17 8.56 -10.41
C ALA A 281 14.64 8.68 -10.83
N VAL A 282 15.45 7.64 -10.60
CA VAL A 282 16.86 7.59 -11.01
C VAL A 282 17.00 7.72 -12.54
N THR A 283 16.17 6.99 -13.30
CA THR A 283 16.20 7.07 -14.76
C THR A 283 15.88 8.49 -15.26
N ARG A 284 14.94 9.19 -14.61
CA ARG A 284 14.61 10.59 -14.96
C ARG A 284 15.74 11.54 -14.62
N MET A 285 16.37 11.40 -13.44
CA MET A 285 17.53 12.21 -13.05
C MET A 285 18.70 12.05 -14.02
N VAL A 286 19.04 10.82 -14.38
CA VAL A 286 20.13 10.54 -15.35
C VAL A 286 19.84 11.14 -16.72
N ASN A 287 18.56 11.18 -17.14
CA ASN A 287 18.15 11.77 -18.42
C ASN A 287 17.79 13.26 -18.32
N HIS A 288 18.13 13.95 -17.21
CA HIS A 288 17.85 15.37 -16.98
C HIS A 288 16.36 15.73 -17.14
N ARG A 289 15.43 14.82 -16.77
CA ARG A 289 13.99 15.03 -16.83
C ARG A 289 13.45 15.36 -15.44
N ASN A 290 12.30 16.02 -15.40
CA ASN A 290 11.61 16.30 -14.14
C ASN A 290 11.18 14.98 -13.49
N ILE A 291 11.58 14.78 -12.21
CA ILE A 291 11.29 13.56 -11.44
C ILE A 291 9.77 13.34 -11.27
N PHE A 292 9.01 14.42 -11.19
CA PHE A 292 7.56 14.41 -10.98
C PHE A 292 6.73 14.33 -12.28
N GLN A 293 7.36 14.28 -13.44
CA GLN A 293 6.65 14.16 -14.71
C GLN A 293 6.02 12.76 -14.81
N ARG A 294 4.74 12.66 -15.22
CA ARG A 294 4.12 11.38 -15.55
C ARG A 294 4.78 10.78 -16.79
N ASP A 295 5.12 9.50 -16.75
CA ASP A 295 5.59 8.75 -17.90
C ASP A 295 5.15 7.29 -17.82
N ASN A 296 5.23 6.58 -18.95
CA ASN A 296 4.86 5.17 -19.08
C ASN A 296 6.10 4.26 -18.96
N ASN A 297 6.99 4.52 -17.99
CA ASN A 297 8.23 3.75 -17.81
C ASN A 297 8.21 2.84 -16.56
N HIS A 298 7.09 2.69 -15.89
CA HIS A 298 6.94 1.76 -14.76
C HIS A 298 7.09 0.30 -15.19
N ILE A 299 7.41 -0.59 -14.25
CA ILE A 299 7.67 -2.01 -14.51
C ILE A 299 6.54 -2.67 -15.31
N HIS A 300 5.29 -2.39 -14.98
CA HIS A 300 4.13 -2.96 -15.65
C HIS A 300 4.02 -2.51 -17.13
N HIS A 301 4.32 -1.25 -17.44
CA HIS A 301 4.35 -0.76 -18.82
C HIS A 301 5.46 -1.45 -19.63
N ARG A 302 6.63 -1.67 -19.01
CA ARG A 302 7.76 -2.34 -19.67
C ARG A 302 7.48 -3.81 -19.96
N LEU A 303 6.78 -4.51 -19.05
CA LEU A 303 6.35 -5.90 -19.26
C LEU A 303 5.30 -5.99 -20.39
N ILE A 304 4.36 -5.05 -20.47
CA ILE A 304 3.40 -4.96 -21.59
C ILE A 304 4.14 -4.70 -22.90
N GLN A 305 5.12 -3.79 -22.91
CA GLN A 305 5.96 -3.53 -24.09
C GLN A 305 6.82 -4.74 -24.47
N GLY A 306 7.13 -5.61 -23.50
CA GLY A 306 7.77 -6.90 -23.69
C GLY A 306 6.84 -8.01 -24.23
N GLY A 307 5.58 -7.68 -24.59
CA GLY A 307 4.62 -8.61 -25.19
C GLY A 307 3.72 -9.34 -24.19
N MET A 308 3.80 -9.07 -22.90
CA MET A 308 2.93 -9.71 -21.90
C MET A 308 1.51 -9.11 -21.95
N SER A 309 0.50 -9.97 -21.81
CA SER A 309 -0.87 -9.52 -21.54
C SER A 309 -1.00 -8.93 -20.15
N PRO A 310 -1.98 -8.03 -19.89
CA PRO A 310 -2.16 -7.44 -18.56
C PRO A 310 -2.35 -8.43 -17.42
N MET A 311 -3.02 -9.55 -17.69
CA MET A 311 -3.19 -10.62 -16.71
C MET A 311 -1.87 -11.33 -16.41
N GLN A 312 -1.01 -11.52 -17.42
CA GLN A 312 0.34 -12.06 -17.20
C GLN A 312 1.20 -11.09 -16.41
N VAL A 313 1.11 -9.78 -16.69
CA VAL A 313 1.81 -8.75 -15.91
C VAL A 313 1.38 -8.77 -14.45
N LEU A 314 0.06 -8.79 -14.19
CA LEU A 314 -0.49 -8.91 -12.84
C LEU A 314 0.07 -10.15 -12.13
N ALA A 315 -0.08 -11.33 -12.73
CA ALA A 315 0.39 -12.60 -12.16
C ALA A 315 1.91 -12.56 -11.89
N THR A 316 2.71 -12.08 -12.84
CA THR A 316 4.18 -12.00 -12.70
C THR A 316 4.56 -11.11 -11.52
N ILE A 317 3.98 -9.91 -11.40
CA ILE A 317 4.33 -8.98 -10.33
C ILE A 317 3.89 -9.54 -8.97
N LEU A 318 2.71 -10.16 -8.85
CA LEU A 318 2.27 -10.79 -7.60
C LEU A 318 3.19 -11.95 -7.18
N VAL A 319 3.62 -12.79 -8.14
CA VAL A 319 4.58 -13.89 -7.86
C VAL A 319 5.93 -13.34 -7.41
N VAL A 320 6.43 -12.29 -8.07
CA VAL A 320 7.70 -11.65 -7.68
C VAL A 320 7.58 -10.99 -6.30
N SER A 321 6.44 -10.37 -5.98
CA SER A 321 6.19 -9.83 -4.63
C SER A 321 6.27 -10.93 -3.56
N VAL A 322 5.59 -12.06 -3.79
CA VAL A 322 5.63 -13.21 -2.88
C VAL A 322 7.05 -13.77 -2.75
N PHE A 323 7.80 -13.83 -3.84
CA PHE A 323 9.21 -14.27 -3.80
C PHE A 323 10.05 -13.39 -2.87
N PHE A 324 10.01 -12.07 -3.00
CA PHE A 324 10.77 -11.16 -2.11
C PHE A 324 10.33 -11.30 -0.65
N ILE A 325 9.04 -11.42 -0.37
CA ILE A 325 8.53 -11.61 0.99
C ILE A 325 9.08 -12.88 1.60
N LEU A 326 8.98 -14.01 0.89
CA LEU A 326 9.46 -15.30 1.38
C LEU A 326 10.98 -15.33 1.52
N PHE A 327 11.71 -14.73 0.58
CA PHE A 327 13.16 -14.61 0.65
C PHE A 327 13.60 -13.83 1.88
N ASN A 328 13.00 -12.67 2.15
CA ASN A 328 13.27 -11.88 3.34
C ASN A 328 12.86 -12.62 4.63
N ALA A 329 11.71 -13.30 4.63
CA ALA A 329 11.31 -14.09 5.78
C ALA A 329 12.32 -15.20 6.08
N VAL A 330 12.74 -15.97 5.08
CA VAL A 330 13.77 -17.01 5.25
C VAL A 330 15.08 -16.41 5.78
N GLY A 331 15.54 -15.29 5.24
CA GLY A 331 16.75 -14.62 5.67
C GLY A 331 16.68 -14.15 7.13
N VAL A 332 15.57 -13.52 7.52
CA VAL A 332 15.36 -12.98 8.87
C VAL A 332 15.26 -14.10 9.90
N TRP A 333 14.42 -15.12 9.67
CA TRP A 333 14.32 -16.25 10.59
C TRP A 333 15.56 -17.16 10.56
N GLY A 334 16.33 -17.14 9.46
CA GLY A 334 17.63 -17.80 9.35
C GLY A 334 18.78 -17.05 10.02
N GLY A 335 18.54 -15.86 10.56
CA GLY A 335 19.59 -15.04 11.21
C GLY A 335 20.64 -14.50 10.23
N TRP A 336 20.26 -14.26 8.96
CA TRP A 336 21.21 -13.74 7.98
C TRP A 336 21.55 -12.28 8.29
N ASN A 337 22.74 -11.86 7.87
CA ASN A 337 23.13 -10.47 7.97
C ASN A 337 22.21 -9.57 7.13
N LEU A 338 21.54 -8.60 7.75
CA LEU A 338 20.52 -7.76 7.13
C LEU A 338 21.07 -6.91 5.99
N SER A 339 22.32 -6.47 6.09
CA SER A 339 22.96 -5.71 5.01
C SER A 339 23.19 -6.58 3.77
N ILE A 340 23.57 -7.85 3.95
CA ILE A 340 23.72 -8.81 2.85
C ILE A 340 22.35 -9.10 2.25
N LEU A 341 21.32 -9.25 3.07
CA LEU A 341 19.95 -9.49 2.62
C LEU A 341 19.46 -8.32 1.76
N LEU A 342 19.65 -7.06 2.20
CA LEU A 342 19.32 -5.87 1.42
C LEU A 342 20.08 -5.81 0.09
N VAL A 343 21.40 -6.06 0.09
CA VAL A 343 22.21 -6.07 -1.13
C VAL A 343 21.73 -7.17 -2.09
N THR A 344 21.31 -8.31 -1.57
CA THR A 344 20.78 -9.40 -2.38
C THR A 344 19.42 -9.02 -3.00
N ASP A 345 18.53 -8.36 -2.25
CA ASP A 345 17.26 -7.84 -2.77
C ASP A 345 17.48 -6.85 -3.92
N VAL A 346 18.39 -5.90 -3.73
CA VAL A 346 18.77 -4.94 -4.79
C VAL A 346 19.35 -5.68 -6.01
N SER A 347 20.16 -6.68 -5.79
CA SER A 347 20.77 -7.47 -6.88
C SER A 347 19.71 -8.25 -7.66
N PHE A 348 18.76 -8.91 -6.99
CA PHE A 348 17.64 -9.59 -7.64
C PHE A 348 16.77 -8.62 -8.43
N TRP A 349 16.50 -7.43 -7.86
CA TRP A 349 15.77 -6.39 -8.58
C TRP A 349 16.49 -5.93 -9.84
N LEU A 350 17.81 -5.69 -9.78
CA LEU A 350 18.60 -5.27 -10.95
C LEU A 350 18.62 -6.36 -12.02
N ILE A 351 18.80 -7.63 -11.65
CA ILE A 351 18.72 -8.77 -12.58
C ILE A 351 17.35 -8.80 -13.25
N LEU A 352 16.28 -8.65 -12.49
CA LEU A 352 14.91 -8.59 -13.04
C LEU A 352 14.77 -7.45 -14.06
N GLN A 353 15.34 -6.27 -13.77
CA GLN A 353 15.30 -5.14 -14.70
C GLN A 353 16.07 -5.40 -16.00
N VAL A 354 17.21 -6.10 -15.94
CA VAL A 354 17.97 -6.52 -17.12
C VAL A 354 17.16 -7.50 -17.98
N VAL A 355 16.54 -8.49 -17.36
CA VAL A 355 15.69 -9.48 -18.04
C VAL A 355 14.50 -8.78 -18.73
N ILE A 356 13.80 -7.88 -18.04
CA ILE A 356 12.69 -7.11 -18.62
C ILE A 356 13.18 -6.26 -19.80
N SER A 357 14.34 -5.64 -19.68
CA SER A 357 14.91 -4.82 -20.76
C SER A 357 15.24 -5.65 -22.00
N TYR A 358 15.79 -6.84 -21.80
CA TYR A 358 16.09 -7.77 -22.89
C TYR A 358 14.83 -8.15 -23.68
N TYR A 359 13.76 -8.58 -22.99
CA TYR A 359 12.50 -8.93 -23.66
C TYR A 359 11.84 -7.74 -24.34
N LYS A 360 11.86 -6.56 -23.72
CA LYS A 360 11.35 -5.32 -24.34
C LYS A 360 12.08 -4.98 -25.65
N ASN A 361 13.40 -5.09 -25.67
CA ASN A 361 14.19 -4.77 -26.88
C ASN A 361 13.95 -5.80 -27.97
N LYS A 362 13.95 -7.10 -27.62
CA LYS A 362 13.67 -8.18 -28.57
C LYS A 362 12.33 -8.03 -29.30
N ASN A 363 11.29 -7.56 -28.60
CA ASN A 363 9.96 -7.36 -29.20
C ASN A 363 9.83 -6.00 -29.94
N ARG A 364 10.82 -5.12 -29.84
CA ARG A 364 10.87 -3.89 -30.67
C ARG A 364 11.44 -4.13 -32.06
N ASP A 365 12.25 -5.17 -32.18
CA ASP A 365 12.96 -5.52 -33.43
C ASP A 365 12.12 -6.52 -34.28
N LEU A 366 10.96 -6.94 -33.78
CA LEU A 366 9.92 -7.73 -34.48
C LEU A 366 8.74 -6.83 -34.88
#